data_eddae51858fd723370a941c1717b42b9
#
_entry.id   eddae51858fd723370a941c1717b42b9
#
_cell.length_a   1.000
_cell.length_b   1.000
_cell.length_c   1.000
_cell.angle_alpha   90.00
_cell.angle_beta   90.00
_cell.angle_gamma   90.00
#
_symmetry.space_group_name_H-M   'P 1'
#
loop_
_entity.id
_entity.type
_entity.pdbx_description
1 polymer ?
#
loop_
_entity_poly.entity_id
_entity_poly.type
_entity_poly.pdbx_seq_one_letter_code
_entity_poly.pdbx_strand_id
1 'polypeptide(L)'
;LYASLPADARERIVFMTDWKPEAEQGGFYEALAEGLYAKHGLDVQIRSGGTGANPQQLMAAGAVDMAIGSNSFIALNLVKAGAPVVAVMASYQKDPEVLILHPDDPANSIADLKGRPIMISDASIDTMWAWLKAKYGFDDKQIRKYAGSPAPFIVDKRAVQQGYVTSEPMVIEHQGGFKPKLFLLADNGYLTYGSLVLAKRRWIESKPDVVRAFVEASAEGWRDYLDGDPKPGDALIKKGN
;
A
#
# COMPACT_ATOMS: atom_id res chain seq x y z
N LEU A 1 -13.59 -29.12 -11.88
CA LEU A 1 -14.61 -28.21 -12.44
C LEU A 1 -15.35 -27.56 -11.30
N TYR A 2 -14.88 -26.40 -10.83
CA TYR A 2 -15.65 -25.54 -9.90
C TYR A 2 -16.70 -24.80 -10.74
N ALA A 3 -17.96 -25.20 -10.61
CA ALA A 3 -19.07 -24.42 -11.14
C ALA A 3 -19.14 -23.12 -10.32
N SER A 4 -19.01 -21.97 -10.97
CA SER A 4 -19.17 -20.67 -10.28
C SER A 4 -20.61 -20.57 -9.74
N LEU A 5 -20.73 -20.26 -8.45
CA LEU A 5 -22.04 -19.99 -7.82
C LEU A 5 -22.73 -18.81 -8.54
N PRO A 6 -24.06 -18.81 -8.65
CA PRO A 6 -24.82 -17.65 -9.13
C PRO A 6 -24.47 -16.42 -8.25
N ALA A 7 -24.53 -15.21 -8.84
CA ALA A 7 -24.11 -13.98 -8.19
C ALA A 7 -24.81 -13.75 -6.83
N ASP A 8 -26.09 -14.09 -6.74
CA ASP A 8 -26.90 -13.96 -5.51
C ASP A 8 -26.52 -14.92 -4.38
N ALA A 9 -25.69 -15.94 -4.68
CA ALA A 9 -25.20 -16.92 -3.70
C ALA A 9 -23.77 -16.63 -3.25
N ARG A 10 -23.13 -15.55 -3.73
CA ARG A 10 -21.76 -15.19 -3.37
C ARG A 10 -21.72 -14.33 -2.13
N GLU A 11 -20.70 -14.52 -1.31
CA GLU A 11 -20.47 -13.64 -0.16
C GLU A 11 -19.90 -12.30 -0.62
N ARG A 12 -20.58 -11.21 -0.28
CA ARG A 12 -20.16 -9.86 -0.65
C ARG A 12 -19.04 -9.36 0.26
N ILE A 13 -17.96 -8.80 -0.33
CA ILE A 13 -16.85 -8.20 0.35
C ILE A 13 -16.59 -6.81 -0.23
N VAL A 14 -16.55 -5.80 0.62
CA VAL A 14 -16.01 -4.49 0.28
C VAL A 14 -14.56 -4.43 0.78
N PHE A 15 -13.62 -4.47 -0.16
CA PHE A 15 -12.19 -4.37 0.08
C PHE A 15 -11.68 -2.98 -0.29
N MET A 16 -10.90 -2.34 0.57
CA MET A 16 -10.38 -1.00 0.31
C MET A 16 -8.85 -1.00 0.24
N THR A 17 -8.30 -0.43 -0.83
CA THR A 17 -6.87 -0.15 -0.94
C THR A 17 -6.49 1.11 -0.15
N ASP A 18 -5.25 1.25 0.19
CA ASP A 18 -4.74 2.42 0.94
C ASP A 18 -4.40 3.61 0.03
N TRP A 19 -4.22 3.36 -1.25
CA TRP A 19 -3.88 4.37 -2.26
C TRP A 19 -4.78 4.29 -3.49
N LYS A 20 -4.61 5.25 -4.43
CA LYS A 20 -5.26 5.22 -5.73
C LYS A 20 -4.85 3.96 -6.51
N PRO A 21 -5.62 3.55 -7.55
CA PRO A 21 -5.31 2.35 -8.30
C PRO A 21 -3.96 2.47 -9.01
N GLU A 22 -3.05 1.58 -8.65
CA GLU A 22 -1.70 1.49 -9.23
C GLU A 22 -1.26 0.02 -9.31
N ALA A 23 -0.17 -0.27 -10.00
CA ALA A 23 0.38 -1.62 -10.12
C ALA A 23 0.74 -2.28 -8.79
N GLU A 24 0.94 -1.47 -7.74
CA GLU A 24 1.18 -1.92 -6.36
C GLU A 24 0.02 -2.70 -5.76
N GLN A 25 -1.18 -2.55 -6.29
CA GLN A 25 -2.36 -3.33 -5.94
C GLN A 25 -2.78 -4.27 -7.08
N GLY A 26 -1.91 -4.46 -8.09
CA GLY A 26 -2.20 -5.14 -9.35
C GLY A 26 -2.84 -6.50 -9.20
N GLY A 27 -2.33 -7.35 -8.31
CA GLY A 27 -2.87 -8.69 -8.11
C GLY A 27 -4.31 -8.71 -7.61
N PHE A 28 -4.75 -7.71 -6.83
CA PHE A 28 -6.16 -7.62 -6.42
C PHE A 28 -7.07 -7.24 -7.58
N TYR A 29 -6.61 -6.31 -8.44
CA TYR A 29 -7.34 -5.92 -9.65
C TYR A 29 -7.36 -7.04 -10.68
N GLU A 30 -6.28 -7.81 -10.80
CA GLU A 30 -6.20 -8.99 -11.66
C GLU A 30 -7.19 -10.06 -11.20
N ALA A 31 -7.19 -10.38 -9.89
CA ALA A 31 -8.15 -11.33 -9.33
C ALA A 31 -9.61 -10.92 -9.59
N LEU A 32 -9.90 -9.62 -9.56
CA LEU A 32 -11.23 -9.10 -9.89
C LEU A 32 -11.52 -9.22 -11.40
N ALA A 33 -10.58 -8.80 -12.26
CA ALA A 33 -10.74 -8.77 -13.71
C ALA A 33 -10.93 -10.17 -14.30
N GLU A 34 -10.17 -11.15 -13.82
CA GLU A 34 -10.25 -12.55 -14.26
C GLU A 34 -11.36 -13.35 -13.58
N GLY A 35 -12.09 -12.72 -12.66
CA GLY A 35 -13.19 -13.37 -11.93
C GLY A 35 -12.73 -14.45 -10.94
N LEU A 36 -11.47 -14.37 -10.44
CA LEU A 36 -10.94 -15.33 -9.46
C LEU A 36 -11.74 -15.27 -8.17
N TYR A 37 -12.08 -14.08 -7.69
CA TYR A 37 -12.96 -13.94 -6.53
C TYR A 37 -14.30 -14.67 -6.75
N ALA A 38 -14.89 -14.52 -7.94
CA ALA A 38 -16.15 -15.19 -8.27
C ALA A 38 -16.03 -16.71 -8.32
N LYS A 39 -14.91 -17.24 -8.81
CA LYS A 39 -14.56 -18.69 -8.78
C LYS A 39 -14.49 -19.22 -7.35
N HIS A 40 -14.02 -18.39 -6.41
CA HIS A 40 -13.95 -18.69 -4.97
C HIS A 40 -15.24 -18.36 -4.20
N GLY A 41 -16.34 -18.07 -4.89
CA GLY A 41 -17.65 -17.83 -4.27
C GLY A 41 -17.83 -16.43 -3.65
N LEU A 42 -16.99 -15.46 -4.07
CA LEU A 42 -16.99 -14.10 -3.55
C LEU A 42 -17.50 -13.09 -4.59
N ASP A 43 -18.22 -12.07 -4.11
CA ASP A 43 -18.54 -10.84 -4.83
C ASP A 43 -17.71 -9.70 -4.21
N VAL A 44 -16.54 -9.42 -4.79
CA VAL A 44 -15.59 -8.43 -4.25
C VAL A 44 -15.75 -7.10 -4.97
N GLN A 45 -16.01 -6.05 -4.18
CA GLN A 45 -15.93 -4.67 -4.63
C GLN A 45 -14.65 -4.04 -4.11
N ILE A 46 -13.74 -3.63 -5.01
CA ILE A 46 -12.55 -2.86 -4.65
C ILE A 46 -12.91 -1.38 -4.59
N ARG A 47 -12.64 -0.73 -3.44
CA ARG A 47 -12.71 0.71 -3.25
C ARG A 47 -11.28 1.26 -3.18
N SER A 48 -11.01 2.27 -3.98
CA SER A 48 -9.68 2.92 -3.97
C SER A 48 -9.55 3.85 -2.77
N GLY A 49 -8.34 3.89 -2.21
CA GLY A 49 -7.89 4.89 -1.27
C GLY A 49 -7.39 6.16 -1.96
N GLY A 50 -6.49 6.87 -1.30
CA GLY A 50 -5.87 8.12 -1.78
C GLY A 50 -5.44 9.01 -0.62
N THR A 51 -4.92 10.20 -0.91
CA THR A 51 -4.30 11.10 0.09
C THR A 51 -5.21 11.53 1.25
N GLY A 52 -6.52 11.45 1.12
CA GLY A 52 -7.48 11.79 2.19
C GLY A 52 -8.24 10.58 2.74
N ALA A 53 -7.96 9.39 2.24
CA ALA A 53 -8.66 8.18 2.66
C ALA A 53 -8.05 7.62 3.95
N ASN A 54 -8.92 7.15 4.83
CA ASN A 54 -8.54 6.40 6.02
C ASN A 54 -9.23 5.03 6.02
N PRO A 55 -8.63 4.01 5.36
CA PRO A 55 -9.22 2.68 5.25
C PRO A 55 -9.54 2.06 6.63
N GLN A 56 -8.68 2.31 7.62
CA GLN A 56 -8.82 1.77 8.97
C GLN A 56 -10.04 2.35 9.69
N GLN A 57 -10.28 3.65 9.54
CA GLN A 57 -11.47 4.30 10.09
C GLN A 57 -12.74 3.80 9.43
N LEU A 58 -12.74 3.64 8.10
CA LEU A 58 -13.89 3.09 7.36
C LEU A 58 -14.16 1.63 7.72
N MET A 59 -13.11 0.85 7.98
CA MET A 59 -13.25 -0.52 8.46
C MET A 59 -13.83 -0.55 9.88
N ALA A 60 -13.38 0.32 10.78
CA ALA A 60 -13.93 0.44 12.13
C ALA A 60 -15.42 0.86 12.10
N ALA A 61 -15.78 1.79 11.22
CA ALA A 61 -17.17 2.22 11.00
C ALA A 61 -18.05 1.17 10.30
N GLY A 62 -17.50 0.06 9.82
CA GLY A 62 -18.24 -0.98 9.11
C GLY A 62 -18.52 -0.69 7.63
N ALA A 63 -17.98 0.39 7.09
CA ALA A 63 -18.17 0.79 5.70
C ALA A 63 -17.34 -0.05 4.70
N VAL A 64 -16.30 -0.73 5.17
CA VAL A 64 -15.52 -1.73 4.44
C VAL A 64 -15.27 -2.95 5.32
N ASP A 65 -15.08 -4.11 4.69
CA ASP A 65 -14.94 -5.39 5.37
C ASP A 65 -13.49 -5.76 5.60
N MET A 66 -12.66 -5.52 4.60
CA MET A 66 -11.22 -5.70 4.63
C MET A 66 -10.54 -4.45 4.05
N ALA A 67 -9.31 -4.17 4.46
CA ALA A 67 -8.58 -3.00 3.98
C ALA A 67 -7.08 -3.27 3.95
N ILE A 68 -6.35 -2.55 3.09
CA ILE A 68 -4.90 -2.52 3.14
C ILE A 68 -4.45 -1.62 4.30
N GLY A 69 -3.55 -2.17 5.14
CA GLY A 69 -2.67 -1.40 5.98
C GLY A 69 -1.30 -1.35 5.32
N SER A 70 -0.80 -0.16 5.03
CA SER A 70 0.39 0.04 4.19
C SER A 70 1.61 -0.75 4.66
N ASN A 71 1.75 -0.95 5.98
CA ASN A 71 2.84 -1.74 6.56
C ASN A 71 2.45 -2.38 7.91
N SER A 72 3.35 -3.22 8.46
CA SER A 72 3.10 -3.93 9.72
C SER A 72 2.88 -2.99 10.90
N PHE A 73 3.46 -1.78 10.92
CA PHE A 73 3.28 -0.84 12.02
C PHE A 73 1.85 -0.31 12.09
N ILE A 74 1.17 -0.14 10.95
CA ILE A 74 -0.27 0.20 10.92
C ILE A 74 -1.08 -0.87 11.66
N ALA A 75 -0.85 -2.15 11.34
CA ALA A 75 -1.55 -3.25 11.99
C ALA A 75 -1.27 -3.29 13.50
N LEU A 76 0.00 -3.12 13.91
CA LEU A 76 0.41 -3.10 15.32
C LEU A 76 -0.19 -1.90 16.07
N ASN A 77 -0.19 -0.71 15.48
CA ASN A 77 -0.77 0.49 16.07
C ASN A 77 -2.28 0.34 16.28
N LEU A 78 -2.99 -0.27 15.32
CA LEU A 78 -4.41 -0.56 15.44
C LEU A 78 -4.70 -1.54 16.60
N VAL A 79 -3.94 -2.64 16.69
CA VAL A 79 -4.08 -3.61 17.79
C VAL A 79 -3.76 -2.95 19.13
N LYS A 80 -2.71 -2.13 19.21
CA LYS A 80 -2.36 -1.35 20.40
C LYS A 80 -3.48 -0.40 20.82
N ALA A 81 -4.20 0.17 19.86
CA ALA A 81 -5.38 1.01 20.11
C ALA A 81 -6.66 0.22 20.42
N GLY A 82 -6.58 -1.11 20.50
CA GLY A 82 -7.72 -1.98 20.82
C GLY A 82 -8.61 -2.33 19.61
N ALA A 83 -8.21 -2.02 18.39
CA ALA A 83 -8.99 -2.38 17.21
C ALA A 83 -8.99 -3.90 16.99
N PRO A 84 -10.17 -4.53 16.79
CA PRO A 84 -10.28 -5.97 16.62
C PRO A 84 -9.98 -6.38 15.16
N VAL A 85 -8.73 -6.17 14.75
CA VAL A 85 -8.23 -6.49 13.40
C VAL A 85 -7.12 -7.53 13.45
N VAL A 86 -6.96 -8.25 12.33
CA VAL A 86 -5.90 -9.23 12.12
C VAL A 86 -5.34 -9.04 10.71
N ALA A 87 -4.02 -9.06 10.54
CA ALA A 87 -3.38 -9.14 9.24
C ALA A 87 -3.46 -10.59 8.73
N VAL A 88 -4.04 -10.79 7.56
CA VAL A 88 -4.29 -12.12 6.98
C VAL A 88 -3.43 -12.41 5.74
N MET A 89 -2.84 -11.38 5.15
CA MET A 89 -1.96 -11.48 3.99
C MET A 89 -0.99 -10.29 3.99
N ALA A 90 0.17 -10.44 3.37
CA ALA A 90 1.08 -9.35 3.00
C ALA A 90 1.49 -9.51 1.53
N SER A 91 1.32 -8.46 0.73
CA SER A 91 1.71 -8.47 -0.68
C SER A 91 3.23 -8.32 -0.84
N TYR A 92 3.88 -7.58 0.05
CA TYR A 92 5.33 -7.37 0.03
C TYR A 92 5.97 -7.94 1.28
N GLN A 93 6.88 -8.92 1.12
CA GLN A 93 7.69 -9.48 2.21
C GLN A 93 8.84 -8.56 2.61
N LYS A 94 9.19 -7.62 1.75
CA LYS A 94 10.14 -6.54 1.99
C LYS A 94 9.43 -5.23 1.65
N ASP A 95 9.32 -4.33 2.61
CA ASP A 95 8.62 -3.07 2.44
C ASP A 95 9.27 -2.24 1.32
N PRO A 96 8.51 -1.78 0.30
CA PRO A 96 9.03 -1.04 -0.84
C PRO A 96 9.25 0.46 -0.57
N GLU A 97 9.04 0.93 0.65
CA GLU A 97 9.12 2.35 1.00
C GLU A 97 10.54 2.89 0.86
N VAL A 98 10.67 4.03 0.19
CA VAL A 98 11.95 4.69 -0.11
C VAL A 98 11.93 6.16 0.31
N LEU A 99 13.12 6.71 0.61
CA LEU A 99 13.39 8.14 0.52
C LEU A 99 14.05 8.43 -0.83
N ILE A 100 13.49 9.40 -1.53
CA ILE A 100 13.81 9.77 -2.90
C ILE A 100 14.55 11.11 -2.88
N LEU A 101 15.68 11.17 -3.56
CA LEU A 101 16.56 12.32 -3.66
C LEU A 101 16.83 12.66 -5.12
N HIS A 102 17.26 13.89 -5.39
CA HIS A 102 17.80 14.24 -6.69
C HIS A 102 19.08 13.44 -7.01
N PRO A 103 19.40 13.19 -8.30
CA PRO A 103 20.52 12.31 -8.68
C PRO A 103 21.87 12.81 -8.19
N ASP A 104 22.07 14.13 -8.16
CA ASP A 104 23.33 14.77 -7.75
C ASP A 104 23.38 15.07 -6.23
N ASP A 105 22.44 14.56 -5.47
CA ASP A 105 22.40 14.79 -4.03
C ASP A 105 23.60 14.15 -3.34
N PRO A 106 24.36 14.92 -2.51
CA PRO A 106 25.59 14.44 -1.88
C PRO A 106 25.37 13.42 -0.75
N ALA A 107 24.15 13.26 -0.25
CA ALA A 107 23.84 12.31 0.83
C ALA A 107 24.22 10.89 0.45
N ASN A 108 24.96 10.18 1.30
CA ASN A 108 25.36 8.78 1.09
C ASN A 108 24.61 7.81 2.02
N SER A 109 23.87 8.36 2.97
CA SER A 109 23.08 7.59 3.93
C SER A 109 21.82 8.35 4.34
N ILE A 110 20.88 7.65 4.95
CA ILE A 110 19.69 8.29 5.53
C ILE A 110 20.07 9.28 6.64
N ALA A 111 21.13 9.02 7.41
CA ALA A 111 21.59 9.92 8.47
C ALA A 111 21.95 11.32 7.95
N ASP A 112 22.46 11.42 6.71
CA ASP A 112 22.85 12.69 6.08
C ASP A 112 21.64 13.58 5.75
N LEU A 113 20.42 13.06 5.86
CA LEU A 113 19.19 13.80 5.61
C LEU A 113 18.67 14.54 6.85
N LYS A 114 19.36 14.42 7.99
CA LYS A 114 18.97 15.13 9.21
C LYS A 114 18.95 16.63 8.99
N GLY A 115 17.87 17.28 9.40
CA GLY A 115 17.66 18.73 9.26
C GLY A 115 17.18 19.19 7.87
N ARG A 116 17.06 18.29 6.89
CA ARG A 116 16.56 18.60 5.55
C ARG A 116 15.03 18.49 5.48
N PRO A 117 14.35 19.25 4.61
CA PRO A 117 12.93 19.08 4.38
C PRO A 117 12.65 17.72 3.73
N ILE A 118 11.67 17.00 4.29
CA ILE A 118 11.25 15.67 3.81
C ILE A 118 9.74 15.68 3.61
N MET A 119 9.30 15.38 2.41
CA MET A 119 7.88 15.31 2.05
C MET A 119 7.32 13.97 2.51
N ILE A 120 6.43 14.00 3.49
CA ILE A 120 5.84 12.84 4.16
C ILE A 120 4.32 12.91 4.05
N SER A 121 3.67 11.80 3.76
CA SER A 121 2.21 11.66 3.83
C SER A 121 1.74 11.59 5.29
N ASP A 122 0.51 12.03 5.54
CA ASP A 122 -0.07 11.97 6.88
C ASP A 122 -0.11 10.52 7.43
N ALA A 123 -0.32 9.52 6.55
CA ALA A 123 -0.35 8.11 6.92
C ALA A 123 1.01 7.55 7.39
N SER A 124 2.13 8.18 7.01
CA SER A 124 3.48 7.70 7.36
C SER A 124 4.04 8.34 8.64
N ILE A 125 3.31 9.26 9.27
CA ILE A 125 3.79 9.98 10.47
C ILE A 125 4.03 9.02 11.65
N ASP A 126 3.07 8.14 11.93
CA ASP A 126 3.13 7.21 13.07
C ASP A 126 3.84 5.89 12.73
N THR A 127 4.44 5.79 11.56
CA THR A 127 5.15 4.58 11.10
C THR A 127 6.59 4.90 10.68
N MET A 128 6.84 5.12 9.41
CA MET A 128 8.17 5.43 8.87
C MET A 128 8.81 6.65 9.56
N TRP A 129 8.06 7.75 9.71
CA TRP A 129 8.61 8.95 10.33
C TRP A 129 8.98 8.73 11.81
N ALA A 130 8.13 8.04 12.57
CA ALA A 130 8.44 7.68 13.95
C ALA A 130 9.72 6.83 14.04
N TRP A 131 9.93 5.91 13.09
CA TRP A 131 11.14 5.11 13.00
C TRP A 131 12.37 5.96 12.63
N LEU A 132 12.25 6.88 11.67
CA LEU A 132 13.34 7.81 11.31
C LEU A 132 13.75 8.69 12.50
N LYS A 133 12.78 9.18 13.27
CA LYS A 133 13.05 9.93 14.51
C LYS A 133 13.81 9.08 15.53
N ALA A 134 13.35 7.87 15.78
CA ALA A 134 13.96 6.98 16.78
C ALA A 134 15.37 6.55 16.38
N LYS A 135 15.60 6.25 15.09
CA LYS A 135 16.86 5.71 14.62
C LYS A 135 17.91 6.78 14.29
N TYR A 136 17.49 7.88 13.65
CA TYR A 136 18.40 8.90 13.11
C TYR A 136 18.27 10.25 13.82
N GLY A 137 17.34 10.40 14.75
CA GLY A 137 17.14 11.64 15.49
C GLY A 137 16.58 12.77 14.61
N PHE A 138 15.68 12.44 13.69
CA PHE A 138 14.99 13.42 12.85
C PHE A 138 14.02 14.26 13.69
N ASP A 139 13.71 15.48 13.23
CA ASP A 139 12.86 16.46 13.91
C ASP A 139 11.62 16.76 13.06
N ASP A 140 10.46 16.88 13.70
CA ASP A 140 9.19 17.15 13.02
C ASP A 140 9.19 18.46 12.21
N LYS A 141 10.12 19.39 12.49
CA LYS A 141 10.35 20.59 11.68
C LYS A 141 10.80 20.30 10.25
N GLN A 142 11.33 19.08 10.00
CA GLN A 142 11.72 18.62 8.66
C GLN A 142 10.52 18.23 7.80
N ILE A 143 9.37 17.91 8.41
CA ILE A 143 8.19 17.44 7.68
C ILE A 143 7.68 18.51 6.73
N ARG A 144 7.47 18.10 5.49
CA ARG A 144 6.67 18.81 4.50
C ARG A 144 5.56 17.87 4.04
N LYS A 145 4.38 18.41 3.78
CA LYS A 145 3.24 17.57 3.38
C LYS A 145 3.46 17.01 1.97
N TYR A 146 3.39 15.67 1.85
CA TYR A 146 3.30 14.99 0.57
C TYR A 146 1.81 14.79 0.22
N ALA A 147 1.38 15.43 -0.88
CA ALA A 147 0.00 15.42 -1.33
C ALA A 147 -0.20 14.57 -2.61
N GLY A 148 0.69 13.59 -2.86
CA GLY A 148 0.58 12.68 -4.00
C GLY A 148 1.10 13.26 -5.34
N SER A 149 1.74 14.44 -5.32
CA SER A 149 2.36 15.05 -6.50
C SER A 149 3.87 15.19 -6.29
N PRO A 150 4.71 14.76 -7.24
CA PRO A 150 6.16 14.95 -7.16
C PRO A 150 6.62 16.35 -7.58
N ALA A 151 5.72 17.21 -8.07
CA ALA A 151 6.08 18.52 -8.60
C ALA A 151 6.88 19.39 -7.63
N PRO A 152 6.54 19.50 -6.32
CA PRO A 152 7.36 20.25 -5.37
C PRO A 152 8.76 19.65 -5.18
N PHE A 153 8.89 18.33 -5.21
CA PHE A 153 10.19 17.65 -5.15
C PHE A 153 11.03 17.92 -6.40
N ILE A 154 10.43 17.89 -7.60
CA ILE A 154 11.14 18.09 -8.87
C ILE A 154 11.79 19.50 -8.92
N VAL A 155 11.13 20.52 -8.37
CA VAL A 155 11.65 21.90 -8.41
C VAL A 155 12.61 22.24 -7.28
N ASP A 156 12.50 21.60 -6.11
CA ASP A 156 13.41 21.82 -4.98
C ASP A 156 14.47 20.72 -4.91
N LYS A 157 15.67 21.02 -5.45
CA LYS A 157 16.80 20.08 -5.47
C LYS A 157 17.29 19.64 -4.09
N ARG A 158 16.90 20.32 -3.02
CA ARG A 158 17.25 19.95 -1.64
C ARG A 158 16.19 19.09 -0.97
N ALA A 159 15.00 19.02 -1.55
CA ALA A 159 13.90 18.24 -0.99
C ALA A 159 14.20 16.75 -1.06
N VAL A 160 13.65 16.05 -0.10
CA VAL A 160 13.57 14.59 -0.06
C VAL A 160 12.09 14.24 -0.05
N GLN A 161 11.70 13.18 -0.76
CA GLN A 161 10.32 12.73 -0.81
C GLN A 161 10.23 11.28 -0.41
N GLN A 162 9.22 10.91 0.37
CA GLN A 162 8.84 9.51 0.51
C GLN A 162 8.21 8.98 -0.78
N GLY A 163 8.23 7.70 -0.96
CA GLY A 163 7.53 7.01 -2.03
C GLY A 163 7.73 5.51 -1.93
N TYR A 164 7.17 4.79 -2.87
CA TYR A 164 7.43 3.37 -3.07
C TYR A 164 8.32 3.18 -4.30
N VAL A 165 9.30 2.30 -4.20
CA VAL A 165 10.24 2.04 -5.32
C VAL A 165 9.52 1.61 -6.60
N THR A 166 8.30 1.11 -6.48
CA THR A 166 7.43 0.62 -7.55
C THR A 166 6.60 1.71 -8.26
N SER A 167 6.56 2.94 -7.73
CA SER A 167 5.67 4.01 -8.26
C SER A 167 6.41 5.34 -8.43
N GLU A 168 6.62 6.11 -7.37
CA GLU A 168 7.10 7.49 -7.44
C GLU A 168 8.39 7.69 -8.27
N PRO A 169 9.41 6.82 -8.22
CA PRO A 169 10.60 7.00 -9.03
C PRO A 169 10.32 7.08 -10.53
N MET A 170 9.38 6.27 -11.03
CA MET A 170 8.98 6.26 -12.45
C MET A 170 8.22 7.53 -12.82
N VAL A 171 7.33 7.99 -11.93
CA VAL A 171 6.59 9.25 -12.13
C VAL A 171 7.56 10.44 -12.16
N ILE A 172 8.56 10.47 -11.26
CA ILE A 172 9.60 11.50 -11.21
C ILE A 172 10.45 11.48 -12.48
N GLU A 173 10.87 10.29 -12.94
CA GLU A 173 11.66 10.14 -14.17
C GLU A 173 10.87 10.66 -15.38
N HIS A 174 9.59 10.33 -15.47
CA HIS A 174 8.73 10.79 -16.57
C HIS A 174 8.47 12.31 -16.52
N GLN A 175 8.18 12.87 -15.34
CA GLN A 175 7.80 14.29 -15.21
C GLN A 175 9.01 15.22 -15.03
N GLY A 176 10.05 14.76 -14.36
CA GLY A 176 11.24 15.53 -14.04
C GLY A 176 12.38 15.36 -15.04
N GLY A 177 12.34 14.30 -15.86
CA GLY A 177 13.37 14.02 -16.86
C GLY A 177 14.68 13.50 -16.27
N PHE A 178 14.68 13.00 -15.02
CA PHE A 178 15.88 12.46 -14.36
C PHE A 178 15.52 11.23 -13.53
N LYS A 179 16.47 10.30 -13.44
CA LYS A 179 16.36 9.12 -12.57
C LYS A 179 16.77 9.51 -11.15
N PRO A 180 15.88 9.40 -10.16
CA PRO A 180 16.20 9.80 -8.80
C PRO A 180 17.16 8.82 -8.10
N LYS A 181 17.85 9.30 -7.06
CA LYS A 181 18.59 8.50 -6.11
C LYS A 181 17.64 8.00 -5.02
N LEU A 182 17.80 6.73 -4.63
CA LEU A 182 16.87 6.08 -3.70
C LEU A 182 17.61 5.52 -2.48
N PHE A 183 16.99 5.68 -1.31
CA PHE A 183 17.34 4.92 -0.11
C PHE A 183 16.16 4.02 0.25
N LEU A 184 16.25 2.72 -0.04
CA LEU A 184 15.25 1.75 0.38
C LEU A 184 15.33 1.57 1.90
N LEU A 185 14.22 1.85 2.60
CA LEU A 185 14.20 1.85 4.06
C LEU A 185 14.44 0.45 4.63
N ALA A 186 13.96 -0.59 3.95
CA ALA A 186 14.17 -1.97 4.34
C ALA A 186 15.66 -2.34 4.38
N ASP A 187 16.48 -1.83 3.43
CA ASP A 187 17.95 -2.04 3.43
C ASP A 187 18.65 -1.29 4.55
N ASN A 188 17.96 -0.34 5.16
CA ASN A 188 18.43 0.45 6.27
C ASN A 188 17.85 0.04 7.62
N GLY A 189 17.18 -1.14 7.68
CA GLY A 189 16.68 -1.74 8.91
C GLY A 189 15.23 -1.38 9.26
N TYR A 190 14.45 -0.84 8.31
CA TYR A 190 13.00 -0.73 8.42
C TYR A 190 12.36 -2.08 8.06
N LEU A 191 12.46 -3.03 8.98
CA LEU A 191 12.09 -4.43 8.74
C LEU A 191 10.59 -4.61 8.99
N THR A 192 9.80 -4.42 7.95
CA THR A 192 8.34 -4.60 7.97
C THR A 192 7.86 -5.26 6.68
N TYR A 193 6.70 -5.89 6.73
CA TYR A 193 5.96 -6.25 5.54
C TYR A 193 5.24 -5.02 5.00
N GLY A 194 5.04 -4.95 3.68
CA GLY A 194 4.26 -3.91 3.01
C GLY A 194 2.91 -4.43 2.51
N SER A 195 1.94 -3.53 2.41
CA SER A 195 0.58 -3.77 1.89
C SER A 195 -0.08 -5.01 2.50
N LEU A 196 -0.34 -4.94 3.82
CA LEU A 196 -1.02 -6.00 4.54
C LEU A 196 -2.53 -5.92 4.35
N VAL A 197 -3.16 -7.04 4.05
CA VAL A 197 -4.62 -7.15 4.11
C VAL A 197 -5.04 -7.35 5.56
N LEU A 198 -5.81 -6.41 6.06
CA LEU A 198 -6.42 -6.42 7.38
C LEU A 198 -7.86 -6.88 7.28
N ALA A 199 -8.26 -7.82 8.11
CA ALA A 199 -9.63 -8.29 8.27
C ALA A 199 -10.10 -8.05 9.71
N LYS A 200 -11.42 -7.85 9.91
CA LYS A 200 -12.01 -7.79 11.24
C LYS A 200 -11.90 -9.16 11.92
N ARG A 201 -11.49 -9.21 13.17
CA ARG A 201 -11.38 -10.47 13.93
C ARG A 201 -12.68 -11.29 13.88
N ARG A 202 -13.85 -10.64 13.98
CA ARG A 202 -15.15 -11.30 13.88
C ARG A 202 -15.35 -12.10 12.58
N TRP A 203 -14.74 -11.67 11.47
CA TRP A 203 -14.83 -12.39 10.20
C TRP A 203 -14.00 -13.67 10.22
N ILE A 204 -12.85 -13.64 10.88
CA ILE A 204 -12.01 -14.82 11.04
C ILE A 204 -12.68 -15.84 11.94
N GLU A 205 -13.42 -15.39 12.96
CA GLU A 205 -14.14 -16.26 13.90
C GLU A 205 -15.45 -16.81 13.32
N SER A 206 -16.21 -15.99 12.59
CA SER A 206 -17.55 -16.37 12.10
C SER A 206 -17.59 -16.83 10.64
N LYS A 207 -16.61 -16.41 9.81
CA LYS A 207 -16.55 -16.68 8.37
C LYS A 207 -15.12 -17.00 7.90
N PRO A 208 -14.41 -17.95 8.55
CA PRO A 208 -13.00 -18.24 8.23
C PRO A 208 -12.80 -18.67 6.78
N ASP A 209 -13.75 -19.40 6.20
CA ASP A 209 -13.66 -19.85 4.80
C ASP A 209 -13.78 -18.71 3.81
N VAL A 210 -14.55 -17.66 4.12
CA VAL A 210 -14.65 -16.44 3.30
C VAL A 210 -13.32 -15.68 3.30
N VAL A 211 -12.67 -15.55 4.47
CA VAL A 211 -11.36 -14.91 4.60
C VAL A 211 -10.31 -15.71 3.83
N ARG A 212 -10.32 -17.04 3.96
CA ARG A 212 -9.42 -17.92 3.22
C ARG A 212 -9.61 -17.78 1.71
N ALA A 213 -10.85 -17.85 1.23
CA ALA A 213 -11.19 -17.70 -0.18
C ALA A 213 -10.70 -16.36 -0.76
N PHE A 214 -10.82 -15.27 0.01
CA PHE A 214 -10.31 -13.97 -0.40
C PHE A 214 -8.76 -13.98 -0.53
N VAL A 215 -8.07 -14.54 0.45
CA VAL A 215 -6.60 -14.62 0.44
C VAL A 215 -6.10 -15.51 -0.71
N GLU A 216 -6.72 -16.68 -0.91
CA GLU A 216 -6.36 -17.61 -2.00
C GLU A 216 -6.58 -16.96 -3.38
N ALA A 217 -7.76 -16.37 -3.63
CA ALA A 217 -8.05 -15.69 -4.89
C ALA A 217 -7.12 -14.49 -5.13
N SER A 218 -6.79 -13.73 -4.07
CA SER A 218 -5.84 -12.62 -4.17
C SER A 218 -4.42 -13.12 -4.49
N ALA A 219 -3.99 -14.22 -3.89
CA ALA A 219 -2.68 -14.82 -4.18
C ALA A 219 -2.59 -15.37 -5.62
N GLU A 220 -3.68 -15.97 -6.13
CA GLU A 220 -3.80 -16.35 -7.54
C GLU A 220 -3.67 -15.11 -8.45
N GLY A 221 -4.43 -14.05 -8.17
CA GLY A 221 -4.37 -12.82 -8.94
C GLY A 221 -2.99 -12.15 -8.93
N TRP A 222 -2.28 -12.19 -7.80
CA TRP A 222 -0.90 -11.71 -7.73
C TRP A 222 0.06 -12.55 -8.59
N ARG A 223 -0.07 -13.87 -8.57
CA ARG A 223 0.72 -14.74 -9.43
C ARG A 223 0.45 -14.47 -10.91
N ASP A 224 -0.83 -14.36 -11.27
CA ASP A 224 -1.22 -14.17 -12.66
C ASP A 224 -0.84 -12.76 -13.15
N TYR A 225 -0.88 -11.74 -12.28
CA TYR A 225 -0.41 -10.39 -12.57
C TYR A 225 1.11 -10.30 -12.78
N LEU A 226 1.91 -11.05 -11.99
CA LEU A 226 3.37 -11.00 -12.04
C LEU A 226 3.99 -11.93 -13.08
N ASP A 227 3.42 -13.13 -13.24
CA ASP A 227 3.99 -14.20 -14.07
C ASP A 227 3.19 -14.44 -15.36
N GLY A 228 1.97 -13.91 -15.45
CA GLY A 228 1.03 -14.06 -16.56
C GLY A 228 0.89 -12.81 -17.43
N ASP A 229 -0.35 -12.51 -17.87
CA ASP A 229 -0.68 -11.30 -18.63
C ASP A 229 -1.36 -10.26 -17.71
N PRO A 230 -0.70 -9.17 -17.32
CA PRO A 230 -1.25 -8.17 -16.38
C PRO A 230 -2.32 -7.26 -16.99
N LYS A 231 -2.60 -7.37 -18.29
CA LYS A 231 -3.50 -6.44 -19.01
C LYS A 231 -4.92 -6.37 -18.45
N PRO A 232 -5.56 -7.46 -17.99
CA PRO A 232 -6.90 -7.38 -17.40
C PRO A 232 -6.93 -6.48 -16.16
N GLY A 233 -6.00 -6.68 -15.21
CA GLY A 233 -5.86 -5.85 -14.02
C GLY A 233 -5.48 -4.41 -14.34
N ASP A 234 -4.52 -4.22 -15.25
CA ASP A 234 -4.10 -2.89 -15.72
C ASP A 234 -5.26 -2.09 -16.34
N ALA A 235 -6.17 -2.75 -17.04
CA ALA A 235 -7.35 -2.09 -17.60
C ALA A 235 -8.27 -1.53 -16.52
N LEU A 236 -8.45 -2.26 -15.40
CA LEU A 236 -9.23 -1.78 -14.25
C LEU A 236 -8.48 -0.65 -13.51
N ILE A 237 -7.17 -0.76 -13.34
CA ILE A 237 -6.33 0.27 -12.73
C ILE A 237 -6.44 1.57 -13.52
N LYS A 238 -6.25 1.53 -14.83
CA LYS A 238 -6.34 2.71 -15.72
C LYS A 238 -7.73 3.35 -15.74
N LYS A 239 -8.79 2.56 -15.56
CA LYS A 239 -10.16 3.07 -15.48
C LYS A 239 -10.45 3.78 -14.16
N GLY A 240 -9.76 3.41 -13.10
CA GLY A 240 -9.97 3.94 -11.75
C GLY A 240 -9.01 5.08 -11.36
N ASN A 241 -8.02 5.39 -12.21
CA ASN A 241 -6.97 6.39 -11.93
C ASN A 241 -7.25 7.72 -12.61
#